data_778af9c16a8a83cc36e5ac0d02e1fd10
#
_entry.id   778af9c16a8a83cc36e5ac0d02e1fd10
#
_cell.length_a   1.000
_cell.length_b   1.000
_cell.length_c   1.000
_cell.angle_alpha   90.00
_cell.angle_beta   90.00
_cell.angle_gamma   90.00
#
_symmetry.space_group_name_H-M   'P 1'
#
loop_
_entity.id
_entity.type
_entity.pdbx_description
1 polymer ?
#
loop_
_entity_poly.entity_id
_entity_poly.type
_entity_poly.pdbx_seq_one_letter_code
_entity_poly.pdbx_strand_id
1 'polypeptide(L)'
;MKNNDIRILFLAKYAPDSINSPLPSGIEDTLYAEYHYDIYNILYNNFHDIISTNNIDSYVQKRPEVDYIFSLYNRLPFRNSEIFVSSLAEYYNIAYLGARPNIRSIAEDKHIAKMQAKHVGLNTPNWCTYNVNQIINSIPFDGPYFVKPRYGASSMNIDSTCFCDNLHDVQNKAIQFYDKNIDIIVEQFIEGTSITVPILNNFGETKVLPFVIENSNLNYNVITYKQKRKITSGLTRTVNTDRSMQNQIEKISTAFFESIQPLDYTRIDYIIDSNGEPYFIEFNVCCNLGKHAAINMAAQNIGITYSELINNILYSSLYRQDLIDSFLGQKL
;
A
#
# COMPACT_ATOMS: atom_id res chain seq x y z
N MET A 1 27.75 -11.29 -8.06
CA MET A 1 28.48 -10.08 -8.48
C MET A 1 27.57 -8.89 -8.28
N LYS A 2 28.04 -7.79 -7.72
CA LYS A 2 27.23 -6.57 -7.64
C LYS A 2 27.02 -6.02 -9.06
N ASN A 3 25.81 -5.51 -9.33
CA ASN A 3 25.49 -4.91 -10.63
C ASN A 3 26.15 -3.54 -10.70
N ASN A 4 27.29 -3.43 -11.40
CA ASN A 4 28.19 -2.28 -11.34
C ASN A 4 27.73 -1.08 -12.16
N ASP A 5 26.70 -1.28 -13.01
CA ASP A 5 26.36 -0.27 -14.02
C ASP A 5 25.09 0.53 -13.70
N ILE A 6 24.33 0.14 -12.66
CA ILE A 6 23.10 0.83 -12.27
C ILE A 6 23.32 1.66 -11.01
N ARG A 7 23.09 2.97 -11.13
CA ARG A 7 23.14 3.92 -10.01
C ARG A 7 21.74 4.12 -9.44
N ILE A 8 21.57 3.83 -8.15
CA ILE A 8 20.29 3.88 -7.47
C ILE A 8 20.18 5.10 -6.57
N LEU A 9 19.10 5.86 -6.70
CA LEU A 9 18.68 6.79 -5.67
C LEU A 9 17.75 6.07 -4.68
N PHE A 10 18.21 5.87 -3.44
CA PHE A 10 17.38 5.44 -2.33
C PHE A 10 16.76 6.65 -1.64
N LEU A 11 15.45 6.80 -1.78
CA LEU A 11 14.69 7.94 -1.25
C LEU A 11 13.72 7.46 -0.17
N ALA A 12 13.96 7.82 1.10
CA ALA A 12 13.13 7.39 2.23
C ALA A 12 13.13 8.44 3.36
N LYS A 13 12.06 8.51 4.14
CA LYS A 13 11.97 9.45 5.28
C LYS A 13 13.12 9.29 6.28
N TYR A 14 13.55 8.06 6.52
CA TYR A 14 14.68 7.70 7.38
C TYR A 14 15.77 7.03 6.55
N ALA A 15 16.18 7.68 5.45
CA ALA A 15 17.29 7.18 4.65
C ALA A 15 18.59 7.22 5.46
N PRO A 16 19.34 6.10 5.58
CA PRO A 16 20.61 6.10 6.27
C PRO A 16 21.70 6.80 5.45
N ASP A 17 22.68 7.42 6.11
CA ASP A 17 23.82 8.06 5.45
C ASP A 17 24.84 7.05 4.91
N SER A 18 24.91 5.86 5.52
CA SER A 18 25.82 4.77 5.12
C SER A 18 25.34 3.42 5.63
N ILE A 19 25.97 2.34 5.13
CA ILE A 19 25.73 0.98 5.64
C ILE A 19 26.01 0.91 7.15
N ASN A 20 25.14 0.22 7.88
CA ASN A 20 25.24 0.06 9.34
C ASN A 20 25.21 1.38 10.15
N SER A 21 24.74 2.46 9.56
CA SER A 21 24.45 3.68 10.33
C SER A 21 23.51 3.36 11.50
N PRO A 22 23.70 3.94 12.69
CA PRO A 22 22.77 3.76 13.79
C PRO A 22 21.43 4.42 13.48
N LEU A 23 20.34 3.84 13.99
CA LEU A 23 19.03 4.47 13.91
C LEU A 23 19.07 5.85 14.58
N PRO A 24 18.43 6.88 14.02
CA PRO A 24 18.37 8.19 14.65
C PRO A 24 17.71 8.10 16.02
N SER A 25 18.19 8.84 17.01
CA SER A 25 17.62 8.88 18.35
C SER A 25 16.31 9.67 18.38
N GLY A 26 15.38 9.29 19.27
CA GLY A 26 14.14 10.03 19.49
C GLY A 26 13.04 9.84 18.43
N ILE A 27 13.12 8.79 17.63
CA ILE A 27 12.08 8.46 16.64
C ILE A 27 10.89 7.79 17.34
N GLU A 28 9.68 8.31 17.11
CA GLU A 28 8.44 7.68 17.61
C GLU A 28 8.13 6.35 16.90
N ASP A 29 8.41 6.24 15.60
CA ASP A 29 8.13 5.08 14.76
C ASP A 29 9.43 4.35 14.38
N THR A 30 10.01 3.66 15.36
CA THR A 30 11.26 2.90 15.18
C THR A 30 11.12 1.80 14.13
N LEU A 31 9.99 1.10 14.08
CA LEU A 31 9.73 0.05 13.07
C LEU A 31 9.75 0.60 11.65
N TYR A 32 9.32 1.86 11.46
CA TYR A 32 9.34 2.51 10.15
C TYR A 32 10.76 2.90 9.74
N ALA A 33 11.59 3.30 10.68
CA ALA A 33 12.99 3.58 10.42
C ALA A 33 13.80 2.29 10.18
N GLU A 34 13.61 1.26 11.01
CA GLU A 34 14.24 -0.05 10.86
C GLU A 34 14.03 -0.62 9.46
N TYR A 35 12.79 -0.57 8.94
CA TYR A 35 12.52 -1.12 7.61
C TYR A 35 13.22 -0.35 6.49
N HIS A 36 13.41 0.97 6.61
CA HIS A 36 14.20 1.75 5.64
C HIS A 36 15.67 1.34 5.66
N TYR A 37 16.24 1.12 6.84
CA TYR A 37 17.62 0.67 7.03
C TYR A 37 17.82 -0.75 6.50
N ASP A 38 16.90 -1.67 6.81
CA ASP A 38 16.94 -3.04 6.32
C ASP A 38 16.99 -3.08 4.77
N ILE A 39 16.10 -2.34 4.12
CA ILE A 39 16.07 -2.27 2.66
C ILE A 39 17.33 -1.62 2.10
N TYR A 40 17.77 -0.51 2.65
CA TYR A 40 19.01 0.12 2.22
C TYR A 40 20.19 -0.84 2.27
N ASN A 41 20.35 -1.59 3.36
CA ASN A 41 21.40 -2.59 3.50
C ASN A 41 21.31 -3.72 2.46
N ILE A 42 20.09 -4.16 2.11
CA ILE A 42 19.89 -5.14 1.03
C ILE A 42 20.34 -4.56 -0.31
N LEU A 43 19.93 -3.33 -0.63
CA LEU A 43 20.35 -2.66 -1.86
C LEU A 43 21.87 -2.49 -1.92
N TYR A 44 22.49 -2.03 -0.84
CA TYR A 44 23.94 -1.82 -0.75
C TYR A 44 24.76 -3.10 -0.96
N ASN A 45 24.22 -4.25 -0.58
CA ASN A 45 24.88 -5.54 -0.83
C ASN A 45 24.83 -5.97 -2.31
N ASN A 46 23.90 -5.43 -3.10
CA ASN A 46 23.68 -5.80 -4.49
C ASN A 46 24.22 -4.78 -5.51
N PHE A 47 24.36 -3.51 -5.10
CA PHE A 47 24.77 -2.41 -5.99
C PHE A 47 25.96 -1.67 -5.38
N HIS A 48 26.81 -1.11 -6.25
CA HIS A 48 27.99 -0.36 -5.82
C HIS A 48 27.71 1.14 -5.66
N ASP A 49 26.80 1.67 -6.47
CA ASP A 49 26.53 3.10 -6.54
C ASP A 49 25.12 3.41 -6.05
N ILE A 50 25.00 3.78 -4.78
CA ILE A 50 23.73 4.16 -4.15
C ILE A 50 23.85 5.52 -3.51
N ILE A 51 23.03 6.45 -3.98
CA ILE A 51 22.81 7.74 -3.33
C ILE A 51 21.63 7.59 -2.38
N SER A 52 21.83 7.82 -1.09
CA SER A 52 20.80 7.76 -0.06
C SER A 52 20.39 9.16 0.38
N THR A 53 19.09 9.45 0.41
CA THR A 53 18.60 10.76 0.85
C THR A 53 17.19 10.69 1.42
N ASN A 54 16.91 11.56 2.39
CA ASN A 54 15.59 11.82 2.93
C ASN A 54 14.96 13.13 2.39
N ASN A 55 15.64 13.79 1.46
CA ASN A 55 15.25 15.11 0.95
C ASN A 55 14.85 15.03 -0.53
N ILE A 56 13.62 15.48 -0.83
CA ILE A 56 13.09 15.59 -2.19
C ILE A 56 13.89 16.55 -3.06
N ASP A 57 14.41 17.64 -2.49
CA ASP A 57 15.24 18.60 -3.25
C ASP A 57 16.55 17.94 -3.74
N SER A 58 17.12 17.05 -2.92
CA SER A 58 18.28 16.24 -3.32
C SER A 58 17.93 15.32 -4.51
N TYR A 59 16.72 14.77 -4.55
CA TYR A 59 16.26 14.02 -5.72
C TYR A 59 16.26 14.87 -6.99
N VAL A 60 15.71 16.08 -6.94
CA VAL A 60 15.66 16.98 -8.10
C VAL A 60 17.07 17.37 -8.56
N GLN A 61 17.99 17.58 -7.63
CA GLN A 61 19.37 17.96 -7.92
C GLN A 61 20.21 16.80 -8.48
N LYS A 62 20.04 15.58 -7.94
CA LYS A 62 20.83 14.38 -8.24
C LYS A 62 20.32 13.55 -9.43
N ARG A 63 19.17 13.88 -9.97
CA ARG A 63 18.52 13.14 -11.07
C ARG A 63 19.40 12.83 -12.30
N PRO A 64 20.36 13.71 -12.71
CA PRO A 64 21.23 13.39 -13.85
C PRO A 64 22.25 12.29 -13.57
N GLU A 65 22.42 11.93 -12.29
CA GLU A 65 23.46 11.01 -11.82
C GLU A 65 22.90 9.60 -11.52
N VAL A 66 21.59 9.37 -11.70
CA VAL A 66 20.96 8.09 -11.33
C VAL A 66 20.16 7.47 -12.48
N ASP A 67 20.15 6.14 -12.49
CA ASP A 67 19.46 5.34 -13.49
C ASP A 67 18.13 4.80 -12.95
N TYR A 68 18.01 4.66 -11.63
CA TYR A 68 16.82 4.09 -10.98
C TYR A 68 16.53 4.74 -9.62
N ILE A 69 15.24 4.93 -9.32
CA ILE A 69 14.77 5.48 -8.04
C ILE A 69 14.06 4.39 -7.23
N PHE A 70 14.66 4.01 -6.11
CA PHE A 70 14.00 3.18 -5.11
C PHE A 70 13.40 4.09 -4.04
N SER A 71 12.12 4.42 -4.19
CA SER A 71 11.46 5.34 -3.27
C SER A 71 10.53 4.63 -2.29
N LEU A 72 10.77 4.87 -1.00
CA LEU A 72 9.88 4.56 0.11
C LEU A 72 9.24 5.85 0.68
N TYR A 73 9.44 6.97 0.00
CA TYR A 73 8.97 8.29 0.39
C TYR A 73 7.58 8.57 -0.21
N ASN A 74 6.56 7.88 0.32
CA ASN A 74 5.24 7.81 -0.31
C ASN A 74 4.23 8.84 0.23
N ARG A 75 4.58 9.56 1.32
CA ARG A 75 3.66 10.52 1.96
C ARG A 75 4.37 11.81 2.28
N LEU A 76 3.96 12.83 1.57
CA LEU A 76 4.37 14.22 1.75
C LEU A 76 3.18 15.02 2.31
N PRO A 77 3.39 16.20 2.91
CA PRO A 77 2.34 16.95 3.58
C PRO A 77 1.42 17.73 2.61
N PHE A 78 0.98 17.08 1.52
CA PHE A 78 0.01 17.65 0.57
C PHE A 78 -0.88 16.54 -0.04
N ARG A 79 -1.98 16.92 -0.69
CA ARG A 79 -2.94 15.98 -1.29
C ARG A 79 -2.30 15.25 -2.48
N ASN A 80 -2.66 13.97 -2.66
CA ASN A 80 -2.17 13.10 -3.73
C ASN A 80 -0.63 13.00 -3.76
N SER A 81 -0.02 13.02 -2.60
CA SER A 81 1.45 13.02 -2.49
C SER A 81 2.10 11.72 -2.99
N GLU A 82 1.38 10.62 -3.04
CA GLU A 82 1.90 9.34 -3.54
C GLU A 82 2.30 9.39 -5.02
N ILE A 83 1.70 10.27 -5.82
CA ILE A 83 2.04 10.42 -7.24
C ILE A 83 3.33 11.20 -7.48
N PHE A 84 3.79 12.01 -6.52
CA PHE A 84 4.79 13.05 -6.73
C PHE A 84 6.12 12.50 -7.23
N VAL A 85 6.70 11.52 -6.51
CA VAL A 85 8.01 10.95 -6.89
C VAL A 85 7.94 10.26 -8.24
N SER A 86 6.88 9.49 -8.51
CA SER A 86 6.70 8.80 -9.79
C SER A 86 6.45 9.79 -10.95
N SER A 87 5.73 10.88 -10.73
CA SER A 87 5.52 11.92 -11.75
C SER A 87 6.81 12.64 -12.13
N LEU A 88 7.68 12.93 -11.14
CA LEU A 88 8.99 13.49 -11.41
C LEU A 88 9.91 12.49 -12.15
N ALA A 89 9.84 11.21 -11.79
CA ALA A 89 10.59 10.15 -12.47
C ALA A 89 10.19 10.05 -13.95
N GLU A 90 8.89 10.02 -14.25
CA GLU A 90 8.38 10.05 -15.64
C GLU A 90 8.85 11.34 -16.37
N TYR A 91 8.75 12.49 -15.73
CA TYR A 91 9.19 13.77 -16.33
C TYR A 91 10.68 13.77 -16.68
N TYR A 92 11.52 13.14 -15.85
CA TYR A 92 12.97 13.05 -16.08
C TYR A 92 13.39 11.80 -16.86
N ASN A 93 12.43 10.95 -17.24
CA ASN A 93 12.69 9.66 -17.91
C ASN A 93 13.67 8.77 -17.12
N ILE A 94 13.47 8.67 -15.81
CA ILE A 94 14.24 7.81 -14.91
C ILE A 94 13.36 6.66 -14.47
N ALA A 95 13.86 5.43 -14.51
CA ALA A 95 13.16 4.25 -14.00
C ALA A 95 12.95 4.32 -12.48
N TYR A 96 11.88 3.70 -11.97
CA TYR A 96 11.53 3.82 -10.55
C TYR A 96 10.70 2.64 -10.04
N LEU A 97 10.73 2.43 -8.72
CA LEU A 97 9.96 1.41 -8.03
C LEU A 97 8.47 1.73 -7.99
N GLY A 98 7.65 0.71 -8.24
CA GLY A 98 6.22 0.71 -7.95
C GLY A 98 5.35 1.03 -9.17
N ALA A 99 4.22 1.67 -8.92
CA ALA A 99 3.22 1.95 -9.93
C ALA A 99 3.43 3.30 -10.63
N ARG A 100 2.95 3.42 -11.87
CA ARG A 100 2.87 4.70 -12.58
C ARG A 100 1.97 5.71 -11.87
N PRO A 101 2.13 7.03 -12.13
CA PRO A 101 1.36 8.10 -11.46
C PRO A 101 -0.16 7.93 -11.56
N ASN A 102 -0.68 7.53 -12.72
CA ASN A 102 -2.11 7.28 -12.92
C ASN A 102 -2.65 6.16 -12.01
N ILE A 103 -1.91 5.08 -11.83
CA ILE A 103 -2.31 3.96 -10.96
C ILE A 103 -2.23 4.37 -9.48
N ARG A 104 -1.19 5.13 -9.11
CA ARG A 104 -1.08 5.73 -7.75
C ARG A 104 -2.26 6.65 -7.45
N SER A 105 -2.69 7.45 -8.42
CA SER A 105 -3.85 8.34 -8.30
C SER A 105 -5.15 7.56 -8.08
N ILE A 106 -5.34 6.43 -8.79
CA ILE A 106 -6.49 5.54 -8.58
C ILE A 106 -6.45 4.93 -7.17
N ALA A 107 -5.28 4.50 -6.70
CA ALA A 107 -5.13 3.92 -5.35
C ALA A 107 -5.44 4.93 -4.23
N GLU A 108 -5.12 6.21 -4.44
CA GLU A 108 -5.40 7.29 -3.48
C GLU A 108 -6.88 7.65 -3.38
N ASP A 109 -7.68 7.49 -4.46
CA ASP A 109 -9.12 7.79 -4.46
C ASP A 109 -9.96 6.52 -4.33
N LYS A 110 -10.49 6.26 -3.14
CA LYS A 110 -11.32 5.07 -2.86
C LYS A 110 -12.55 4.97 -3.75
N HIS A 111 -13.10 6.09 -4.22
CA HIS A 111 -14.21 6.09 -5.17
C HIS A 111 -13.79 5.49 -6.52
N ILE A 112 -12.68 5.98 -7.09
CA ILE A 112 -12.18 5.50 -8.38
C ILE A 112 -11.69 4.05 -8.26
N ALA A 113 -11.01 3.69 -7.16
CA ALA A 113 -10.59 2.31 -6.89
C ALA A 113 -11.77 1.34 -6.89
N LYS A 114 -12.90 1.70 -6.26
CA LYS A 114 -14.13 0.89 -6.26
C LYS A 114 -14.80 0.81 -7.64
N MET A 115 -14.77 1.88 -8.41
CA MET A 115 -15.24 1.86 -9.81
C MET A 115 -14.42 0.87 -10.64
N GLN A 116 -13.08 0.88 -10.50
CA GLN A 116 -12.20 -0.07 -11.15
C GLN A 116 -12.48 -1.52 -10.70
N ALA A 117 -12.67 -1.74 -9.40
CA ALA A 117 -13.02 -3.06 -8.88
C ALA A 117 -14.34 -3.58 -9.47
N LYS A 118 -15.38 -2.75 -9.54
CA LYS A 118 -16.66 -3.13 -10.21
C LYS A 118 -16.46 -3.41 -11.70
N HIS A 119 -15.64 -2.65 -12.39
CA HIS A 119 -15.37 -2.85 -13.82
C HIS A 119 -14.82 -4.24 -14.12
N VAL A 120 -13.98 -4.78 -13.24
CA VAL A 120 -13.43 -6.15 -13.36
C VAL A 120 -14.28 -7.22 -12.65
N GLY A 121 -15.48 -6.88 -12.23
CA GLY A 121 -16.44 -7.82 -11.66
C GLY A 121 -16.26 -8.17 -10.19
N LEU A 122 -15.48 -7.38 -9.43
CA LEU A 122 -15.34 -7.58 -7.98
C LEU A 122 -16.55 -6.99 -7.23
N ASN A 123 -17.01 -7.72 -6.21
CA ASN A 123 -17.94 -7.16 -5.24
C ASN A 123 -17.25 -6.08 -4.41
N THR A 124 -17.97 -5.00 -4.12
CA THR A 124 -17.55 -3.94 -3.22
C THR A 124 -18.77 -3.37 -2.52
N PRO A 125 -18.68 -2.90 -1.27
CA PRO A 125 -19.81 -2.28 -0.57
C PRO A 125 -20.43 -1.17 -1.43
N ASN A 126 -21.73 -0.97 -1.38
CA ASN A 126 -22.36 0.21 -1.93
C ASN A 126 -21.74 1.46 -1.31
N TRP A 127 -21.58 2.53 -2.10
CA TRP A 127 -20.96 3.75 -1.60
C TRP A 127 -21.46 5.00 -2.29
N CYS A 128 -21.28 6.13 -1.62
CA CYS A 128 -21.40 7.48 -2.18
C CYS A 128 -20.31 8.37 -1.59
N THR A 129 -20.08 9.51 -2.22
CA THR A 129 -19.04 10.47 -1.81
C THR A 129 -19.63 11.83 -1.57
N TYR A 130 -19.06 12.56 -0.61
CA TYR A 130 -19.45 13.94 -0.30
C TYR A 130 -18.18 14.79 -0.15
N ASN A 131 -18.20 15.94 -0.79
CA ASN A 131 -17.13 16.93 -0.64
C ASN A 131 -17.32 17.72 0.66
N VAL A 132 -16.26 18.37 1.10
CA VAL A 132 -16.31 19.26 2.28
C VAL A 132 -17.46 20.23 2.17
N ASN A 133 -18.22 20.38 3.28
CA ASN A 133 -19.41 21.23 3.39
C ASN A 133 -20.64 20.82 2.55
N GLN A 134 -20.61 19.68 1.88
CA GLN A 134 -21.77 19.18 1.19
C GLN A 134 -22.82 18.67 2.19
N ILE A 135 -24.08 19.11 2.04
CA ILE A 135 -25.18 18.69 2.90
C ILE A 135 -25.59 17.25 2.52
N ILE A 136 -25.71 16.38 3.53
CA ILE A 136 -26.11 14.98 3.39
C ILE A 136 -27.57 14.85 3.81
N ASN A 137 -28.49 14.87 2.88
CA ASN A 137 -29.93 14.74 3.13
C ASN A 137 -30.40 13.29 3.14
N SER A 138 -29.74 12.43 2.36
CA SER A 138 -30.06 10.99 2.27
C SER A 138 -28.84 10.23 1.77
N ILE A 139 -28.84 8.91 2.00
CA ILE A 139 -27.86 7.96 1.48
C ILE A 139 -28.63 7.00 0.54
N PRO A 140 -28.11 6.70 -0.67
CA PRO A 140 -28.85 5.94 -1.69
C PRO A 140 -28.88 4.42 -1.45
N PHE A 141 -28.55 3.94 -0.27
CA PHE A 141 -28.57 2.54 0.15
C PHE A 141 -28.79 2.43 1.67
N ASP A 142 -29.23 1.25 2.12
CA ASP A 142 -29.49 0.99 3.53
C ASP A 142 -28.21 0.83 4.35
N GLY A 143 -28.27 1.22 5.63
CA GLY A 143 -27.19 1.05 6.60
C GLY A 143 -27.13 -0.36 7.22
N PRO A 144 -26.25 -0.53 8.19
CA PRO A 144 -25.37 0.47 8.79
C PRO A 144 -24.28 0.94 7.82
N TYR A 145 -23.59 2.03 8.17
CA TYR A 145 -22.64 2.71 7.30
C TYR A 145 -21.25 2.76 7.92
N PHE A 146 -20.24 2.92 7.03
CA PHE A 146 -18.88 3.23 7.43
C PHE A 146 -18.41 4.51 6.73
N VAL A 147 -18.10 5.53 7.52
CA VAL A 147 -17.67 6.85 7.03
C VAL A 147 -16.18 7.00 7.18
N LYS A 148 -15.47 7.29 6.09
CA LYS A 148 -14.01 7.42 6.10
C LYS A 148 -13.52 8.48 5.12
N PRO A 149 -12.24 8.94 5.21
CA PRO A 149 -11.67 9.81 4.20
C PRO A 149 -11.73 9.15 2.81
N ARG A 150 -12.18 9.91 1.79
CA ARG A 150 -12.19 9.48 0.40
C ARG A 150 -10.77 9.25 -0.11
N TYR A 151 -9.85 10.17 0.19
CA TYR A 151 -8.47 10.13 -0.24
C TYR A 151 -7.53 9.62 0.85
N GLY A 152 -6.39 9.08 0.42
CA GLY A 152 -5.33 8.60 1.31
C GLY A 152 -5.52 7.16 1.79
N ALA A 153 -4.58 6.69 2.59
CA ALA A 153 -4.47 5.31 3.04
C ALA A 153 -4.00 5.21 4.50
N SER A 154 -3.58 4.02 4.97
CA SER A 154 -3.03 3.74 6.31
C SER A 154 -3.99 3.96 7.48
N SER A 155 -5.30 3.87 7.27
CA SER A 155 -6.32 4.12 8.32
C SER A 155 -6.17 5.49 9.01
N MET A 156 -5.63 6.50 8.33
CA MET A 156 -5.56 7.86 8.87
C MET A 156 -6.95 8.39 9.14
N ASN A 157 -7.16 8.97 10.33
CA ASN A 157 -8.44 9.48 10.81
C ASN A 157 -9.55 8.42 10.92
N ILE A 158 -9.23 7.13 10.94
CA ILE A 158 -10.19 6.04 11.21
C ILE A 158 -10.16 5.70 12.69
N ASP A 159 -11.33 5.70 13.30
CA ASP A 159 -11.62 5.30 14.67
C ASP A 159 -12.97 4.56 14.76
N SER A 160 -13.37 4.14 15.96
CA SER A 160 -14.61 3.40 16.16
C SER A 160 -15.88 4.20 15.82
N THR A 161 -15.81 5.54 15.80
CA THR A 161 -16.93 6.41 15.44
C THR A 161 -17.15 6.54 13.93
N CYS A 162 -16.29 5.88 13.12
CA CYS A 162 -16.51 5.76 11.67
C CYS A 162 -17.64 4.78 11.32
N PHE A 163 -17.99 3.86 12.22
CA PHE A 163 -19.22 3.07 12.12
C PHE A 163 -20.42 3.93 12.53
N CYS A 164 -21.47 3.92 11.72
CA CYS A 164 -22.66 4.75 11.87
C CYS A 164 -23.92 3.90 11.64
N ASP A 165 -24.81 3.85 12.61
CA ASP A 165 -26.04 3.07 12.54
C ASP A 165 -27.08 3.68 11.59
N ASN A 166 -27.07 5.02 11.48
CA ASN A 166 -28.13 5.76 10.79
C ASN A 166 -27.59 7.05 10.13
N LEU A 167 -28.45 7.75 9.39
CA LEU A 167 -28.10 9.00 8.70
C LEU A 167 -27.60 10.11 9.64
N HIS A 168 -28.18 10.22 10.83
CA HIS A 168 -27.76 11.25 11.81
C HIS A 168 -26.33 11.04 12.25
N ASP A 169 -25.93 9.80 12.51
CA ASP A 169 -24.53 9.47 12.88
C ASP A 169 -23.58 9.77 11.73
N VAL A 170 -23.97 9.48 10.47
CA VAL A 170 -23.20 9.84 9.28
C VAL A 170 -23.02 11.35 9.18
N GLN A 171 -24.08 12.15 9.39
CA GLN A 171 -24.00 13.62 9.39
C GLN A 171 -23.04 14.14 10.45
N ASN A 172 -23.12 13.62 11.67
CA ASN A 172 -22.23 14.00 12.77
C ASN A 172 -20.75 13.64 12.47
N LYS A 173 -20.50 12.46 11.90
CA LYS A 173 -19.16 12.04 11.50
C LYS A 173 -18.63 12.87 10.33
N ALA A 174 -19.48 13.22 9.37
CA ALA A 174 -19.13 14.08 8.26
C ALA A 174 -18.65 15.46 8.72
N ILE A 175 -19.34 16.10 9.69
CA ILE A 175 -18.93 17.38 10.26
C ILE A 175 -17.51 17.29 10.84
N GLN A 176 -17.19 16.22 11.59
CA GLN A 176 -15.83 16.02 12.14
C GLN A 176 -14.74 15.92 11.07
N PHE A 177 -15.06 15.38 9.89
CA PHE A 177 -14.15 15.33 8.76
C PHE A 177 -14.08 16.67 8.03
N TYR A 178 -15.21 17.35 7.86
CA TYR A 178 -15.29 18.67 7.20
C TYR A 178 -14.50 19.73 7.97
N ASP A 179 -14.54 19.72 9.31
CA ASP A 179 -13.74 20.60 10.17
C ASP A 179 -12.21 20.43 9.94
N LYS A 180 -11.81 19.26 9.44
CA LYS A 180 -10.43 18.95 9.04
C LYS A 180 -10.16 19.14 7.55
N ASN A 181 -11.12 19.71 6.79
CA ASN A 181 -11.06 19.85 5.33
C ASN A 181 -10.86 18.51 4.58
N ILE A 182 -11.57 17.46 5.00
CA ILE A 182 -11.47 16.11 4.47
C ILE A 182 -12.77 15.75 3.74
N ASP A 183 -12.66 15.43 2.43
CA ASP A 183 -13.74 14.82 1.65
C ASP A 183 -13.95 13.37 2.10
N ILE A 184 -15.19 12.92 2.11
CA ILE A 184 -15.55 11.61 2.65
C ILE A 184 -16.13 10.66 1.61
N ILE A 185 -15.98 9.37 1.90
CA ILE A 185 -16.73 8.28 1.29
C ILE A 185 -17.58 7.63 2.40
N VAL A 186 -18.87 7.44 2.12
CA VAL A 186 -19.79 6.68 2.94
C VAL A 186 -20.00 5.34 2.26
N GLU A 187 -19.73 4.26 2.96
CA GLU A 187 -19.89 2.88 2.46
C GLU A 187 -20.95 2.16 3.27
N GLN A 188 -21.68 1.24 2.61
CA GLN A 188 -22.44 0.23 3.33
C GLN A 188 -21.47 -0.58 4.19
N PHE A 189 -21.76 -0.74 5.48
CA PHE A 189 -20.92 -1.54 6.35
C PHE A 189 -21.10 -3.03 6.04
N ILE A 190 -19.99 -3.72 5.82
CA ILE A 190 -19.94 -5.17 5.65
C ILE A 190 -19.35 -5.75 6.92
N GLU A 191 -20.15 -6.55 7.62
CA GLU A 191 -19.65 -7.33 8.77
C GLU A 191 -18.88 -8.55 8.27
N GLY A 192 -17.64 -8.75 8.77
CA GLY A 192 -16.83 -9.87 8.31
C GLY A 192 -15.39 -9.82 8.75
N THR A 193 -14.60 -10.70 8.16
CA THR A 193 -13.18 -10.85 8.42
C THR A 193 -12.37 -9.96 7.46
N SER A 194 -11.54 -9.07 8.01
CA SER A 194 -10.63 -8.25 7.22
C SER A 194 -9.44 -9.09 6.76
N ILE A 195 -9.15 -9.07 5.47
CA ILE A 195 -7.99 -9.72 4.89
C ILE A 195 -7.18 -8.76 4.02
N THR A 196 -5.89 -9.02 3.96
CA THR A 196 -4.93 -8.31 3.11
C THR A 196 -4.26 -9.31 2.16
N VAL A 197 -4.30 -9.02 0.87
CA VAL A 197 -3.76 -9.89 -0.20
C VAL A 197 -2.56 -9.22 -0.85
N PRO A 198 -1.32 -9.62 -0.53
CA PRO A 198 -0.15 -9.10 -1.21
C PRO A 198 0.03 -9.74 -2.58
N ILE A 199 0.41 -8.93 -3.58
CA ILE A 199 0.63 -9.37 -4.96
C ILE A 199 1.93 -8.77 -5.47
N LEU A 200 2.70 -9.56 -6.21
CA LEU A 200 3.95 -9.17 -6.84
C LEU A 200 3.83 -9.29 -8.37
N ASN A 201 4.47 -8.37 -9.06
CA ASN A 201 4.93 -8.62 -10.41
C ASN A 201 6.23 -9.42 -10.31
N ASN A 202 6.20 -10.64 -10.79
CA ASN A 202 7.34 -11.56 -10.74
C ASN A 202 7.89 -11.73 -12.17
N PHE A 203 8.65 -10.75 -12.65
CA PHE A 203 9.20 -10.70 -14.01
C PHE A 203 8.14 -10.85 -15.11
N GLY A 204 7.06 -10.07 -14.98
CA GLY A 204 5.92 -10.08 -15.91
C GLY A 204 4.83 -11.09 -15.56
N GLU A 205 5.03 -11.97 -14.61
CA GLU A 205 4.03 -12.92 -14.12
C GLU A 205 3.37 -12.38 -12.84
N THR A 206 2.06 -12.48 -12.72
CA THR A 206 1.33 -12.13 -11.50
C THR A 206 1.53 -13.21 -10.44
N LYS A 207 2.08 -12.85 -9.28
CA LYS A 207 2.21 -13.76 -8.13
C LYS A 207 1.40 -13.25 -6.94
N VAL A 208 0.29 -13.91 -6.66
CA VAL A 208 -0.52 -13.65 -5.46
C VAL A 208 0.07 -14.48 -4.31
N LEU A 209 0.44 -13.81 -3.22
CA LEU A 209 0.92 -14.46 -2.00
C LEU A 209 -0.26 -14.89 -1.12
N PRO A 210 -0.06 -15.80 -0.15
CA PRO A 210 -1.10 -16.15 0.81
C PRO A 210 -1.66 -14.90 1.49
N PHE A 211 -2.98 -14.77 1.57
CA PHE A 211 -3.56 -13.62 2.23
C PHE A 211 -3.38 -13.66 3.75
N VAL A 212 -3.35 -12.49 4.34
CA VAL A 212 -3.18 -12.28 5.78
C VAL A 212 -4.49 -11.82 6.38
N ILE A 213 -4.97 -12.53 7.39
CA ILE A 213 -6.15 -12.17 8.17
C ILE A 213 -5.72 -11.11 9.20
N GLU A 214 -6.44 -10.01 9.26
CA GLU A 214 -6.23 -8.93 10.22
C GLU A 214 -7.41 -8.85 11.19
N ASN A 215 -7.16 -9.09 12.48
CA ASN A 215 -8.17 -8.99 13.52
C ASN A 215 -7.84 -7.88 14.50
N SER A 216 -8.79 -6.96 14.70
CA SER A 216 -8.73 -5.91 15.71
C SER A 216 -9.58 -6.30 16.92
N ASN A 217 -9.12 -5.91 18.13
CA ASN A 217 -9.91 -6.04 19.35
C ASN A 217 -10.96 -4.93 19.53
N LEU A 218 -11.05 -4.00 18.60
CA LEU A 218 -12.09 -2.97 18.60
C LEU A 218 -13.40 -3.50 18.02
N ASN A 219 -14.50 -2.89 18.44
CA ASN A 219 -15.83 -3.21 17.92
C ASN A 219 -15.84 -3.16 16.39
N TYR A 220 -16.60 -4.07 15.79
CA TYR A 220 -16.75 -4.18 14.33
C TYR A 220 -15.44 -4.41 13.56
N ASN A 221 -14.40 -4.95 14.24
CA ASN A 221 -13.09 -5.20 13.67
C ASN A 221 -12.44 -3.95 13.03
N VAL A 222 -12.74 -2.76 13.53
CA VAL A 222 -12.17 -1.51 13.01
C VAL A 222 -10.68 -1.47 13.27
N ILE A 223 -9.88 -1.32 12.22
CA ILE A 223 -8.42 -1.27 12.29
C ILE A 223 -7.95 0.18 12.21
N THR A 224 -7.41 0.69 13.30
CA THR A 224 -6.98 2.09 13.41
C THR A 224 -5.52 2.29 12.98
N TYR A 225 -5.17 3.55 12.67
CA TYR A 225 -3.79 3.96 12.39
C TYR A 225 -2.83 3.58 13.54
N LYS A 226 -3.24 3.82 14.80
CA LYS A 226 -2.41 3.52 15.99
C LYS A 226 -2.11 2.04 16.13
N GLN A 227 -3.10 1.16 15.84
CA GLN A 227 -2.90 -0.29 15.85
C GLN A 227 -1.96 -0.74 14.71
N LYS A 228 -2.13 -0.20 13.49
CA LYS A 228 -1.24 -0.52 12.36
C LYS A 228 0.22 -0.15 12.64
N ARG A 229 0.46 0.91 13.41
CA ARG A 229 1.79 1.38 13.82
C ARG A 229 2.29 0.78 15.14
N LYS A 230 1.56 -0.15 15.72
CA LYS A 230 1.86 -0.75 17.04
C LYS A 230 2.01 0.27 18.19
N ILE A 231 1.46 1.48 18.02
CA ILE A 231 1.35 2.49 19.08
C ILE A 231 0.37 2.03 20.15
N THR A 232 -0.70 1.32 19.73
CA THR A 232 -1.62 0.60 20.61
C THR A 232 -1.65 -0.88 20.24
N SER A 233 -1.89 -1.74 21.25
CA SER A 233 -2.08 -3.18 21.06
C SER A 233 -3.45 -3.50 20.42
N GLY A 234 -3.71 -4.78 20.14
CA GLY A 234 -5.02 -5.29 19.77
C GLY A 234 -5.22 -5.58 18.28
N LEU A 235 -4.22 -5.40 17.43
CA LEU A 235 -4.21 -5.92 16.07
C LEU A 235 -3.38 -7.20 16.01
N THR A 236 -4.01 -8.29 15.59
CA THR A 236 -3.34 -9.57 15.32
C THR A 236 -3.38 -9.88 13.82
N ARG A 237 -2.35 -10.59 13.34
CA ARG A 237 -2.21 -11.02 11.95
C ARG A 237 -1.88 -12.49 11.88
N THR A 238 -2.59 -13.23 11.04
CA THR A 238 -2.32 -14.64 10.77
C THR A 238 -2.37 -14.90 9.28
N VAL A 239 -1.44 -15.70 8.76
CA VAL A 239 -1.44 -16.07 7.34
C VAL A 239 -2.48 -17.17 7.12
N ASN A 240 -3.26 -17.07 6.05
CA ASN A 240 -4.26 -18.04 5.68
C ASN A 240 -3.63 -19.39 5.33
N THR A 241 -4.31 -20.47 5.77
CA THR A 241 -3.94 -21.87 5.46
C THR A 241 -5.05 -22.62 4.68
N ASP A 242 -6.21 -22.01 4.50
CA ASP A 242 -7.31 -22.57 3.71
C ASP A 242 -7.05 -22.38 2.20
N ARG A 243 -6.78 -23.50 1.51
CA ARG A 243 -6.49 -23.49 0.07
C ARG A 243 -7.71 -23.16 -0.78
N SER A 244 -8.91 -23.50 -0.38
CA SER A 244 -10.13 -23.21 -1.15
C SER A 244 -10.37 -21.71 -1.22
N MET A 245 -10.34 -21.05 -0.05
CA MET A 245 -10.47 -19.60 0.06
C MET A 245 -9.30 -18.88 -0.65
N GLN A 246 -8.07 -19.41 -0.50
CA GLN A 246 -6.90 -18.85 -1.20
C GLN A 246 -7.11 -18.83 -2.72
N ASN A 247 -7.59 -19.91 -3.32
CA ASN A 247 -7.82 -20.00 -4.77
C ASN A 247 -8.89 -19.01 -5.25
N GLN A 248 -9.97 -18.83 -4.49
CA GLN A 248 -11.01 -17.84 -4.80
C GLN A 248 -10.43 -16.41 -4.78
N ILE A 249 -9.73 -16.06 -3.71
CA ILE A 249 -9.11 -14.73 -3.53
C ILE A 249 -8.03 -14.48 -4.60
N GLU A 250 -7.20 -15.47 -4.91
CA GLU A 250 -6.18 -15.40 -5.94
C GLU A 250 -6.78 -15.04 -7.31
N LYS A 251 -7.84 -15.74 -7.72
CA LYS A 251 -8.50 -15.51 -9.00
C LYS A 251 -9.01 -14.07 -9.15
N ILE A 252 -9.74 -13.55 -8.16
CA ILE A 252 -10.28 -12.19 -8.23
C ILE A 252 -9.20 -11.12 -8.10
N SER A 253 -8.19 -11.37 -7.26
CA SER A 253 -7.07 -10.44 -7.05
C SER A 253 -6.16 -10.36 -8.27
N THR A 254 -5.92 -11.48 -8.97
CA THR A 254 -5.19 -11.49 -10.25
C THR A 254 -5.91 -10.65 -11.29
N ALA A 255 -7.22 -10.82 -11.47
CA ALA A 255 -8.01 -10.04 -12.44
C ALA A 255 -7.92 -8.52 -12.15
N PHE A 256 -7.99 -8.12 -10.88
CA PHE A 256 -7.82 -6.72 -10.49
C PHE A 256 -6.40 -6.23 -10.76
N PHE A 257 -5.38 -6.99 -10.33
CA PHE A 257 -3.98 -6.62 -10.50
C PHE A 257 -3.60 -6.44 -11.98
N GLU A 258 -4.06 -7.33 -12.85
CA GLU A 258 -3.84 -7.22 -14.29
C GLU A 258 -4.51 -5.99 -14.91
N SER A 259 -5.63 -5.55 -14.37
CA SER A 259 -6.36 -4.36 -14.86
C SER A 259 -5.70 -3.03 -14.52
N ILE A 260 -4.74 -3.02 -13.60
CA ILE A 260 -4.04 -1.82 -13.11
C ILE A 260 -2.54 -1.84 -13.40
N GLN A 261 -2.10 -2.60 -14.42
CA GLN A 261 -0.69 -2.63 -14.84
C GLN A 261 -0.27 -1.31 -15.54
N PRO A 262 1.03 -0.95 -15.56
CA PRO A 262 2.13 -1.65 -14.90
C PRO A 262 2.40 -1.20 -13.47
N LEU A 263 2.68 -2.15 -12.60
CA LEU A 263 3.18 -1.90 -11.23
C LEU A 263 4.02 -3.11 -10.74
N ASP A 264 4.85 -2.89 -9.73
CA ASP A 264 5.79 -3.91 -9.25
C ASP A 264 5.20 -4.77 -8.13
N TYR A 265 4.44 -4.15 -7.22
CA TYR A 265 3.78 -4.83 -6.11
C TYR A 265 2.58 -4.03 -5.62
N THR A 266 1.65 -4.72 -5.00
CA THR A 266 0.47 -4.11 -4.38
C THR A 266 -0.02 -4.94 -3.21
N ARG A 267 -0.97 -4.37 -2.50
CA ARG A 267 -1.78 -5.05 -1.50
C ARG A 267 -3.23 -4.67 -1.74
N ILE A 268 -4.09 -5.68 -1.85
CA ILE A 268 -5.54 -5.47 -1.93
C ILE A 268 -6.15 -5.86 -0.60
N ASP A 269 -7.01 -5.00 -0.06
CA ASP A 269 -7.70 -5.22 1.20
C ASP A 269 -9.17 -5.59 0.92
N TYR A 270 -9.64 -6.72 1.47
CA TYR A 270 -11.02 -7.21 1.36
C TYR A 270 -11.64 -7.40 2.75
N ILE A 271 -12.97 -7.44 2.79
CA ILE A 271 -13.73 -8.02 3.88
C ILE A 271 -14.44 -9.25 3.34
N ILE A 272 -14.27 -10.40 4.01
CA ILE A 272 -15.01 -11.63 3.72
C ILE A 272 -16.19 -11.68 4.67
N ASP A 273 -17.41 -11.69 4.13
CA ASP A 273 -18.64 -11.74 4.92
C ASP A 273 -18.90 -13.13 5.52
N SER A 274 -19.99 -13.29 6.27
CA SER A 274 -20.40 -14.56 6.90
C SER A 274 -20.76 -15.68 5.89
N ASN A 275 -21.00 -15.33 4.63
CA ASN A 275 -21.28 -16.28 3.56
C ASN A 275 -20.03 -16.71 2.80
N GLY A 276 -18.85 -16.13 3.16
CA GLY A 276 -17.58 -16.36 2.47
C GLY A 276 -17.39 -15.48 1.23
N GLU A 277 -18.23 -14.45 1.02
CA GLU A 277 -18.14 -13.56 -0.12
C GLU A 277 -17.12 -12.43 0.14
N PRO A 278 -16.11 -12.25 -0.73
CA PRO A 278 -15.12 -11.18 -0.60
C PRO A 278 -15.64 -9.85 -1.17
N TYR A 279 -15.53 -8.80 -0.38
CA TYR A 279 -15.83 -7.42 -0.78
C TYR A 279 -14.56 -6.60 -0.85
N PHE A 280 -14.22 -6.08 -2.02
CA PHE A 280 -13.09 -5.18 -2.23
C PHE A 280 -13.27 -3.88 -1.44
N ILE A 281 -12.28 -3.48 -0.68
CA ILE A 281 -12.30 -2.26 0.14
C ILE A 281 -11.39 -1.19 -0.45
N GLU A 282 -10.10 -1.51 -0.67
CA GLU A 282 -9.09 -0.61 -1.24
C GLU A 282 -7.89 -1.42 -1.75
N PHE A 283 -6.99 -0.77 -2.49
CA PHE A 283 -5.69 -1.32 -2.79
C PHE A 283 -4.58 -0.28 -2.54
N ASN A 284 -3.37 -0.75 -2.30
CA ASN A 284 -2.24 0.11 -1.91
C ASN A 284 -1.00 -0.23 -2.76
N VAL A 285 -0.56 0.70 -3.59
CA VAL A 285 0.60 0.53 -4.50
C VAL A 285 1.94 0.93 -3.88
N CYS A 286 1.90 1.49 -2.68
CA CYS A 286 3.07 1.87 -1.88
C CYS A 286 2.96 1.24 -0.48
N CYS A 287 2.55 -0.04 -0.42
CA CYS A 287 2.37 -0.72 0.86
C CYS A 287 3.71 -0.93 1.57
N ASN A 288 3.63 -1.03 2.91
CA ASN A 288 4.81 -1.22 3.76
C ASN A 288 5.53 -2.53 3.40
N LEU A 289 6.84 -2.45 3.17
CA LEU A 289 7.72 -3.58 2.86
C LEU A 289 8.54 -4.05 4.07
N GLY A 290 8.27 -3.56 5.28
CA GLY A 290 9.00 -3.95 6.49
C GLY A 290 8.78 -5.41 6.88
N LYS A 291 9.68 -5.96 7.71
CA LYS A 291 9.61 -7.35 8.18
C LYS A 291 8.30 -7.72 8.89
N HIS A 292 7.63 -6.74 9.49
CA HIS A 292 6.34 -6.89 10.18
C HIS A 292 5.12 -6.70 9.26
N ALA A 293 5.32 -6.39 7.99
CA ALA A 293 4.25 -6.14 7.02
C ALA A 293 3.62 -7.45 6.51
N ALA A 294 2.35 -7.38 6.11
CA ALA A 294 1.62 -8.55 5.61
C ALA A 294 2.31 -9.22 4.42
N ILE A 295 2.92 -8.44 3.52
CA ILE A 295 3.64 -8.97 2.36
C ILE A 295 4.83 -9.85 2.76
N ASN A 296 5.59 -9.45 3.78
CA ASN A 296 6.70 -10.27 4.26
C ASN A 296 6.22 -11.50 5.05
N MET A 297 5.16 -11.36 5.86
CA MET A 297 4.55 -12.49 6.55
C MET A 297 4.08 -13.57 5.57
N ALA A 298 3.40 -13.15 4.50
CA ALA A 298 2.94 -14.04 3.44
C ALA A 298 4.10 -14.71 2.69
N ALA A 299 5.14 -13.96 2.34
CA ALA A 299 6.33 -14.48 1.68
C ALA A 299 7.06 -15.52 2.55
N GLN A 300 7.29 -15.21 3.82
CA GLN A 300 7.93 -16.14 4.76
C GLN A 300 7.12 -17.43 4.95
N ASN A 301 5.80 -17.38 4.94
CA ASN A 301 4.94 -18.56 5.05
C ASN A 301 5.17 -19.59 3.93
N ILE A 302 5.58 -19.12 2.75
CA ILE A 302 5.92 -19.97 1.60
C ILE A 302 7.43 -20.14 1.41
N GLY A 303 8.24 -19.86 2.42
CA GLY A 303 9.68 -20.11 2.45
C GLY A 303 10.54 -19.02 1.80
N ILE A 304 9.99 -17.87 1.42
CA ILE A 304 10.74 -16.74 0.83
C ILE A 304 11.28 -15.87 1.96
N THR A 305 12.58 -15.68 2.02
CA THR A 305 13.23 -14.81 2.99
C THR A 305 12.97 -13.33 2.69
N TYR A 306 13.15 -12.46 3.68
CA TYR A 306 12.97 -11.03 3.51
C TYR A 306 13.89 -10.45 2.41
N SER A 307 15.15 -10.89 2.36
CA SER A 307 16.10 -10.43 1.35
C SER A 307 15.68 -10.89 -0.06
N GLU A 308 15.21 -12.12 -0.21
CA GLU A 308 14.72 -12.63 -1.49
C GLU A 308 13.49 -11.86 -1.95
N LEU A 309 12.54 -11.55 -1.04
CA LEU A 309 11.37 -10.74 -1.36
C LEU A 309 11.76 -9.36 -1.89
N ILE A 310 12.61 -8.63 -1.18
CA ILE A 310 13.03 -7.27 -1.59
C ILE A 310 13.82 -7.32 -2.91
N ASN A 311 14.71 -8.30 -3.06
CA ASN A 311 15.47 -8.49 -4.30
C ASN A 311 14.55 -8.83 -5.48
N ASN A 312 13.56 -9.70 -5.28
CA ASN A 312 12.61 -10.02 -6.34
C ASN A 312 11.83 -8.78 -6.79
N ILE A 313 11.30 -7.99 -5.86
CA ILE A 313 10.58 -6.74 -6.18
C ILE A 313 11.49 -5.79 -6.97
N LEU A 314 12.73 -5.60 -6.53
CA LEU A 314 13.69 -4.72 -7.19
C LEU A 314 14.05 -5.21 -8.60
N TYR A 315 14.51 -6.45 -8.71
CA TYR A 315 14.96 -6.98 -10.00
C TYR A 315 13.80 -7.13 -11.01
N SER A 316 12.60 -7.47 -10.54
CA SER A 316 11.40 -7.48 -11.38
C SER A 316 11.06 -6.07 -11.88
N SER A 317 11.25 -5.05 -11.05
CA SER A 317 11.06 -3.65 -11.44
C SER A 317 12.11 -3.16 -12.44
N LEU A 318 13.38 -3.53 -12.24
CA LEU A 318 14.46 -3.22 -13.19
C LEU A 318 14.22 -3.91 -14.54
N TYR A 319 13.82 -5.19 -14.52
CA TYR A 319 13.47 -5.94 -15.73
C TYR A 319 12.30 -5.31 -16.50
N ARG A 320 11.22 -4.93 -15.79
CA ARG A 320 10.05 -4.27 -16.41
C ARG A 320 10.41 -2.97 -17.13
N GLN A 321 11.49 -2.34 -16.76
CA GLN A 321 11.95 -1.04 -17.27
C GLN A 321 13.22 -1.15 -18.13
N ASP A 322 13.52 -2.36 -18.60
CA ASP A 322 14.63 -2.65 -19.55
C ASP A 322 16.02 -2.24 -19.05
N LEU A 323 16.22 -2.19 -17.70
CA LEU A 323 17.54 -1.93 -17.12
C LEU A 323 18.37 -3.19 -16.90
N ILE A 324 17.76 -4.36 -16.93
CA ILE A 324 18.42 -5.66 -16.84
C ILE A 324 17.72 -6.70 -17.72
N ASP A 325 18.47 -7.71 -18.14
CA ASP A 325 17.91 -8.88 -18.81
C ASP A 325 17.27 -9.85 -17.81
N SER A 326 16.30 -10.66 -18.26
CA SER A 326 15.53 -11.61 -17.45
C SER A 326 16.37 -12.68 -16.72
N PHE A 327 17.59 -12.93 -17.17
CA PHE A 327 18.47 -13.97 -16.61
C PHE A 327 19.17 -13.58 -15.30
N LEU A 328 19.17 -12.29 -14.95
CA LEU A 328 19.83 -11.80 -13.72
C LEU A 328 18.94 -11.87 -12.48
N GLY A 329 17.63 -11.96 -12.64
CA GLY A 329 16.67 -12.07 -11.55
C GLY A 329 16.23 -13.52 -11.30
N GLN A 330 16.13 -13.92 -10.03
CA GLN A 330 15.50 -15.19 -9.65
C GLN A 330 13.99 -14.99 -9.56
N LYS A 331 13.22 -15.76 -10.34
CA LYS A 331 11.76 -15.86 -10.15
C LYS A 331 11.49 -16.55 -8.81
N LEU A 332 10.57 -15.98 -8.02
CA LEU A 332 10.09 -16.57 -6.76
C LEU A 332 9.10 -17.70 -7.00
#